data_8e6cad9e330ef9c7214e6391e719fc15
#
_entry.id   8e6cad9e330ef9c7214e6391e719fc15
#
_cell.length_a   1.000
_cell.length_b   1.000
_cell.length_c   1.000
_cell.angle_alpha   90.00
_cell.angle_beta   90.00
_cell.angle_gamma   90.00
#
_symmetry.space_group_name_H-M   'P 1'
#
loop_
_entity.id
_entity.type
_entity.pdbx_description
1 polymer ?
#
loop_
_entity_poly.entity_id
_entity_poly.type
_entity_poly.pdbx_seq_one_letter_code
_entity_poly.pdbx_strand_id
1 'polypeptide(L)'
;QVVLADKHNYHMFKPLLYQVASSALNVGDIAFPFRKMFHGWNDFYFRMAYIERVAATAKRLYTTVGDIRYDYLVISTGCVPNFFGIENIKRTALAMSNITDALNIRNRVLRNFEIAVTASSDAERISRLNVVIVGGGASGVEIAGALSEMRRYVMPRDYPRLDMSHMSIYLIEGLGRLLSSMSEQTSAEA
;
A
#
# COMPACT_ATOMS: atom_id res chain seq x y z
N GLN A 1 0.54 2.30 32.82
CA GLN A 1 0.38 3.37 31.84
C GLN A 1 0.95 2.92 30.49
N VAL A 2 0.20 3.08 29.40
CA VAL A 2 0.63 2.75 28.05
C VAL A 2 0.71 4.05 27.24
N VAL A 3 1.84 4.27 26.57
CA VAL A 3 2.02 5.40 25.65
C VAL A 3 2.22 4.85 24.25
N LEU A 4 1.34 5.20 23.33
CA LEU A 4 1.51 4.97 21.90
C LEU A 4 2.07 6.23 21.24
N ALA A 5 3.24 6.13 20.63
CA ALA A 5 3.84 7.20 19.84
C ALA A 5 3.85 6.80 18.37
N ASP A 6 3.24 7.60 17.52
CA ASP A 6 3.20 7.39 16.07
C ASP A 6 3.23 8.74 15.35
N LYS A 7 3.82 8.79 14.16
CA LYS A 7 3.85 9.99 13.31
C LYS A 7 2.48 10.32 12.69
N HIS A 8 1.58 9.34 12.64
CA HIS A 8 0.20 9.48 12.18
C HIS A 8 -0.77 9.40 13.37
N ASN A 9 -1.92 10.04 13.29
CA ASN A 9 -2.94 10.00 14.34
C ASN A 9 -3.99 8.89 14.13
N TYR A 10 -3.71 7.93 13.24
CA TYR A 10 -4.62 6.84 12.90
C TYR A 10 -3.86 5.52 12.76
N HIS A 11 -4.55 4.46 13.10
CA HIS A 11 -4.17 3.10 12.71
C HIS A 11 -4.54 2.87 11.26
N MET A 12 -3.65 2.20 10.52
CA MET A 12 -3.90 1.78 9.15
C MET A 12 -3.74 0.27 9.03
N PHE A 13 -4.77 -0.41 8.57
CA PHE A 13 -4.71 -1.83 8.31
C PHE A 13 -4.07 -2.11 6.94
N LYS A 14 -2.75 -2.19 6.93
CA LYS A 14 -1.92 -2.33 5.72
C LYS A 14 -2.33 -3.47 4.78
N PRO A 15 -2.77 -4.66 5.25
CA PRO A 15 -3.16 -5.74 4.36
C PRO A 15 -4.28 -5.40 3.37
N LEU A 16 -5.07 -4.36 3.63
CA LEU A 16 -6.16 -3.93 2.74
C LEU A 16 -5.80 -2.72 1.86
N LEU A 17 -4.54 -2.28 1.82
CA LEU A 17 -4.11 -1.16 0.96
C LEU A 17 -4.39 -1.43 -0.53
N TYR A 18 -4.23 -2.68 -0.99
CA TYR A 18 -4.50 -3.05 -2.37
C TYR A 18 -5.96 -2.82 -2.76
N GLN A 19 -6.90 -2.98 -1.83
CA GLN A 19 -8.33 -2.71 -2.08
C GLN A 19 -8.62 -1.21 -2.20
N VAL A 20 -7.90 -0.36 -1.49
CA VAL A 20 -7.96 1.09 -1.70
C VAL A 20 -7.34 1.46 -3.05
N ALA A 21 -6.20 0.85 -3.40
CA ALA A 21 -5.53 1.09 -4.68
C ALA A 21 -6.35 0.64 -5.90
N SER A 22 -7.19 -0.39 -5.76
CA SER A 22 -8.11 -0.89 -6.80
C SER A 22 -9.52 -0.28 -6.72
N SER A 23 -9.77 0.71 -5.86
CA SER A 23 -11.09 1.33 -5.63
C SER A 23 -12.16 0.41 -5.01
N ALA A 24 -11.79 -0.76 -4.50
CA ALA A 24 -12.73 -1.69 -3.86
C ALA A 24 -13.16 -1.23 -2.45
N LEU A 25 -12.28 -0.52 -1.73
CA LEU A 25 -12.55 0.06 -0.41
C LEU A 25 -12.22 1.54 -0.36
N ASN A 26 -12.88 2.26 0.54
CA ASN A 26 -12.51 3.62 0.88
C ASN A 26 -11.42 3.65 1.97
N VAL A 27 -10.71 4.77 2.07
CA VAL A 27 -9.69 4.98 3.10
C VAL A 27 -10.26 4.81 4.51
N GLY A 28 -11.49 5.27 4.75
CA GLY A 28 -12.15 5.16 6.04
C GLY A 28 -12.42 3.73 6.50
N ASP A 29 -12.45 2.77 5.57
CA ASP A 29 -12.66 1.35 5.88
C ASP A 29 -11.42 0.66 6.45
N ILE A 30 -10.23 1.22 6.18
CA ILE A 30 -8.93 0.66 6.61
C ILE A 30 -8.13 1.56 7.55
N ALA A 31 -8.57 2.81 7.75
CA ALA A 31 -7.90 3.78 8.62
C ALA A 31 -8.81 4.22 9.75
N PHE A 32 -8.33 4.09 10.98
CA PHE A 32 -9.12 4.40 12.16
C PHE A 32 -8.35 5.28 13.16
N PRO A 33 -8.88 6.43 13.62
CA PRO A 33 -8.19 7.33 14.52
C PRO A 33 -7.84 6.67 15.86
N PHE A 34 -6.57 6.74 16.28
CA PHE A 34 -6.11 6.15 17.54
C PHE A 34 -6.90 6.65 18.75
N ARG A 35 -7.20 7.94 18.83
CA ARG A 35 -7.96 8.51 19.95
C ARG A 35 -9.38 7.97 20.05
N LYS A 36 -9.99 7.60 18.91
CA LYS A 36 -11.31 6.97 18.88
C LYS A 36 -11.21 5.48 19.22
N MET A 37 -10.17 4.80 18.74
CA MET A 37 -9.92 3.38 19.01
C MET A 37 -9.75 3.10 20.50
N PHE A 38 -9.04 3.97 21.22
CA PHE A 38 -8.73 3.82 22.64
C PHE A 38 -9.57 4.74 23.53
N HIS A 39 -10.70 5.24 23.03
CA HIS A 39 -11.62 6.05 23.82
C HIS A 39 -12.11 5.26 25.05
N GLY A 40 -12.03 5.87 26.23
CA GLY A 40 -12.43 5.24 27.50
C GLY A 40 -11.34 4.39 28.18
N TRP A 41 -10.15 4.25 27.60
CA TRP A 41 -9.03 3.61 28.28
C TRP A 41 -8.30 4.62 29.18
N ASN A 42 -8.42 4.47 30.51
CA ASN A 42 -7.92 5.45 31.48
C ASN A 42 -6.39 5.57 31.51
N ASP A 43 -5.65 4.51 31.23
CA ASP A 43 -4.18 4.46 31.31
C ASP A 43 -3.50 4.46 29.93
N PHE A 44 -4.20 4.88 28.89
CA PHE A 44 -3.68 4.97 27.53
C PHE A 44 -3.47 6.41 27.10
N TYR A 45 -2.27 6.70 26.57
CA TYR A 45 -1.88 8.03 26.09
C TYR A 45 -1.35 7.95 24.67
N PHE A 46 -1.96 8.70 23.75
CA PHE A 46 -1.48 8.84 22.39
C PHE A 46 -0.63 10.11 22.25
N ARG A 47 0.54 9.97 21.63
CA ARG A 47 1.43 11.07 21.24
C ARG A 47 1.69 11.01 19.73
N MET A 48 1.20 11.99 18.98
CA MET A 48 1.59 12.16 17.58
C MET A 48 2.98 12.77 17.54
N ALA A 49 3.98 11.96 17.19
CA ALA A 49 5.38 12.36 17.22
C ALA A 49 6.23 11.53 16.27
N TYR A 50 7.29 12.13 15.74
CA TYR A 50 8.39 11.38 15.17
C TYR A 50 9.34 10.92 16.28
N ILE A 51 9.80 9.67 16.17
CA ILE A 51 10.84 9.13 17.04
C ILE A 51 12.19 9.45 16.43
N GLU A 52 13.00 10.20 17.16
CA GLU A 52 14.31 10.64 16.70
C GLU A 52 15.42 9.68 17.11
N ARG A 53 15.33 9.17 18.35
CA ARG A 53 16.36 8.29 18.91
C ARG A 53 15.83 7.46 20.08
N VAL A 54 16.34 6.25 20.19
CA VAL A 54 16.14 5.34 21.34
C VAL A 54 17.45 5.27 22.12
N ALA A 55 17.42 5.64 23.41
CA ALA A 55 18.51 5.44 24.34
C ALA A 55 18.14 4.24 25.25
N ALA A 56 18.48 3.04 24.82
CA ALA A 56 18.07 1.80 25.47
C ALA A 56 18.58 1.70 26.91
N THR A 57 19.86 2.01 27.17
CA THR A 57 20.45 1.97 28.50
C THR A 57 19.80 2.98 29.46
N ALA A 58 19.48 4.18 28.96
CA ALA A 58 18.81 5.21 29.76
C ALA A 58 17.29 5.03 29.81
N LYS A 59 16.73 4.00 29.16
CA LYS A 59 15.30 3.76 29.01
C LYS A 59 14.52 5.03 28.60
N ARG A 60 15.04 5.74 27.58
CA ARG A 60 14.49 7.01 27.11
C ARG A 60 14.30 7.01 25.61
N LEU A 61 13.15 7.50 25.19
CA LEU A 61 12.77 7.72 23.82
C LEU A 61 12.77 9.24 23.56
N TYR A 62 13.56 9.69 22.59
CA TYR A 62 13.60 11.08 22.17
C TYR A 62 12.63 11.29 21.00
N THR A 63 11.77 12.28 21.11
CA THR A 63 10.74 12.57 20.11
C THR A 63 10.66 14.05 19.80
N THR A 64 10.02 14.39 18.69
CA THR A 64 9.77 15.79 18.27
C THR A 64 8.90 16.60 19.23
N VAL A 65 8.25 15.95 20.20
CA VAL A 65 7.35 16.60 21.17
C VAL A 65 7.79 16.39 22.62
N GLY A 66 9.07 16.06 22.82
CA GLY A 66 9.69 15.82 24.12
C GLY A 66 10.03 14.36 24.36
N ASP A 67 10.71 14.10 25.47
CA ASP A 67 11.23 12.79 25.82
C ASP A 67 10.19 11.95 26.56
N ILE A 68 10.22 10.64 26.31
CA ILE A 68 9.37 9.66 27.00
C ILE A 68 10.30 8.67 27.72
N ARG A 69 10.13 8.51 29.04
CA ARG A 69 10.75 7.42 29.80
C ARG A 69 9.88 6.19 29.72
N TYR A 70 10.50 5.00 29.70
CA TYR A 70 9.77 3.74 29.63
C TYR A 70 10.42 2.67 30.51
N ASP A 71 9.64 1.75 31.01
CA ASP A 71 10.09 0.51 31.64
C ASP A 71 10.29 -0.58 30.58
N TYR A 72 9.34 -0.67 29.65
CA TYR A 72 9.32 -1.60 28.52
C TYR A 72 9.07 -0.80 27.24
N LEU A 73 9.77 -1.14 26.16
CA LEU A 73 9.61 -0.52 24.85
C LEU A 73 9.28 -1.59 23.81
N VAL A 74 8.17 -1.41 23.11
CA VAL A 74 7.82 -2.18 21.93
C VAL A 74 8.10 -1.31 20.69
N ILE A 75 8.93 -1.79 19.76
CA ILE A 75 9.25 -1.12 18.49
C ILE A 75 8.44 -1.79 17.39
N SER A 76 7.48 -1.06 16.83
CA SER A 76 6.56 -1.54 15.80
C SER A 76 6.41 -0.51 14.67
N THR A 77 7.54 0.02 14.21
CA THR A 77 7.60 1.14 13.24
C THR A 77 7.29 0.74 11.81
N GLY A 78 7.09 -0.55 11.54
CA GLY A 78 6.82 -1.08 10.21
C GLY A 78 8.07 -1.09 9.32
N CYS A 79 7.86 -1.03 8.01
CA CYS A 79 8.91 -1.05 6.99
C CYS A 79 8.66 0.01 5.92
N VAL A 80 9.71 0.31 5.17
CA VAL A 80 9.67 1.18 4.00
C VAL A 80 9.87 0.34 2.73
N PRO A 81 9.43 0.82 1.56
CA PRO A 81 9.69 0.15 0.29
C PRO A 81 11.18 -0.05 0.04
N ASN A 82 11.56 -1.23 -0.40
CA ASN A 82 12.91 -1.54 -0.84
C ASN A 82 12.93 -1.68 -2.36
N PHE A 83 13.73 -0.89 -3.02
CA PHE A 83 13.91 -0.91 -4.47
C PHE A 83 15.20 -1.63 -4.91
N PHE A 84 15.88 -2.31 -3.97
CA PHE A 84 17.10 -3.12 -4.22
C PHE A 84 18.20 -2.39 -4.99
N GLY A 85 18.30 -1.07 -4.83
CA GLY A 85 19.27 -0.24 -5.54
C GLY A 85 18.94 0.04 -7.01
N ILE A 86 17.75 -0.36 -7.50
CA ILE A 86 17.34 -0.12 -8.88
C ILE A 86 16.71 1.28 -8.97
N GLU A 87 17.57 2.29 -9.21
CA GLU A 87 17.16 3.71 -9.21
C GLU A 87 16.07 4.03 -10.25
N ASN A 88 16.06 3.33 -11.37
CA ASN A 88 15.01 3.54 -12.37
C ASN A 88 13.63 3.14 -11.85
N ILE A 89 13.50 2.00 -11.17
CA ILE A 89 12.25 1.57 -10.53
C ILE A 89 11.84 2.57 -9.45
N LYS A 90 12.77 2.95 -8.57
CA LYS A 90 12.51 3.94 -7.51
C LYS A 90 11.96 5.26 -8.04
N ARG A 91 12.42 5.68 -9.21
CA ARG A 91 12.00 6.96 -9.85
C ARG A 91 10.66 6.86 -10.57
N THR A 92 10.31 5.71 -11.14
CA THR A 92 9.18 5.56 -12.05
C THR A 92 8.01 4.78 -11.47
N ALA A 93 8.27 3.85 -10.54
CA ALA A 93 7.21 3.06 -9.92
C ALA A 93 6.48 3.83 -8.81
N LEU A 94 5.23 3.48 -8.61
CA LEU A 94 4.43 3.89 -7.46
C LEU A 94 4.56 2.81 -6.37
N ALA A 95 5.04 3.19 -5.19
CA ALA A 95 5.06 2.30 -4.05
C ALA A 95 3.64 2.08 -3.51
N MET A 96 3.41 0.98 -2.77
CA MET A 96 2.17 0.71 -2.06
C MET A 96 2.49 0.40 -0.59
N SER A 97 2.77 1.43 0.20
CA SER A 97 3.22 1.29 1.59
C SER A 97 2.35 2.03 2.61
N ASN A 98 1.55 2.98 2.13
CA ASN A 98 0.68 3.83 2.95
C ASN A 98 -0.55 4.27 2.13
N ILE A 99 -1.48 4.98 2.79
CA ILE A 99 -2.74 5.44 2.19
C ILE A 99 -2.49 6.37 1.00
N THR A 100 -1.55 7.30 1.11
CA THR A 100 -1.23 8.24 0.02
C THR A 100 -0.73 7.49 -1.20
N ASP A 101 0.10 6.47 -1.02
CA ASP A 101 0.58 5.62 -2.10
C ASP A 101 -0.59 4.88 -2.79
N ALA A 102 -1.48 4.26 -2.01
CA ALA A 102 -2.64 3.55 -2.53
C ALA A 102 -3.57 4.49 -3.33
N LEU A 103 -3.82 5.70 -2.83
CA LEU A 103 -4.58 6.73 -3.53
C LEU A 103 -3.90 7.19 -4.82
N ASN A 104 -2.58 7.32 -4.83
CA ASN A 104 -1.81 7.68 -6.01
C ASN A 104 -1.92 6.59 -7.09
N ILE A 105 -1.85 5.31 -6.71
CA ILE A 105 -2.07 4.19 -7.63
C ILE A 105 -3.49 4.25 -8.19
N ARG A 106 -4.50 4.33 -7.33
CA ARG A 106 -5.91 4.44 -7.74
C ARG A 106 -6.13 5.55 -8.75
N ASN A 107 -5.69 6.75 -8.40
CA ASN A 107 -5.87 7.93 -9.24
C ASN A 107 -5.11 7.82 -10.57
N ARG A 108 -3.93 7.19 -10.57
CA ARG A 108 -3.18 6.93 -11.81
C ARG A 108 -3.89 5.94 -12.70
N VAL A 109 -4.42 4.85 -12.14
CA VAL A 109 -5.16 3.83 -12.91
C VAL A 109 -6.41 4.47 -13.54
N LEU A 110 -7.26 5.12 -12.75
CA LEU A 110 -8.48 5.76 -13.25
C LEU A 110 -8.17 6.84 -14.30
N ARG A 111 -7.19 7.70 -14.03
CA ARG A 111 -6.76 8.71 -15.01
C ARG A 111 -6.27 8.10 -16.33
N ASN A 112 -5.60 6.96 -16.28
CA ASN A 112 -5.14 6.26 -17.47
C ASN A 112 -6.32 5.74 -18.29
N PHE A 113 -7.40 5.26 -17.67
CA PHE A 113 -8.63 4.90 -18.36
C PHE A 113 -9.27 6.11 -19.04
N GLU A 114 -9.37 7.26 -18.39
CA GLU A 114 -9.89 8.49 -19.01
C GLU A 114 -9.07 8.93 -20.23
N ILE A 115 -7.74 8.83 -20.15
CA ILE A 115 -6.86 9.13 -21.29
C ILE A 115 -7.07 8.10 -22.41
N ALA A 116 -7.21 6.81 -22.07
CA ALA A 116 -7.42 5.75 -23.05
C ALA A 116 -8.73 5.93 -23.85
N VAL A 117 -9.79 6.50 -23.24
CA VAL A 117 -11.05 6.82 -23.92
C VAL A 117 -10.84 7.78 -25.09
N THR A 118 -9.93 8.77 -24.90
CA THR A 118 -9.67 9.83 -25.88
C THR A 118 -8.42 9.59 -26.71
N ALA A 119 -7.74 8.44 -26.55
CA ALA A 119 -6.53 8.10 -27.28
C ALA A 119 -6.76 8.04 -28.79
N SER A 120 -5.85 8.63 -29.56
CA SER A 120 -5.92 8.75 -31.02
C SER A 120 -5.51 7.47 -31.75
N SER A 121 -4.84 6.54 -31.06
CA SER A 121 -4.37 5.27 -31.63
C SER A 121 -4.47 4.11 -30.62
N ASP A 122 -4.53 2.88 -31.12
CA ASP A 122 -4.51 1.68 -30.29
C ASP A 122 -3.19 1.54 -29.53
N ALA A 123 -2.08 1.92 -30.11
CA ALA A 123 -0.78 1.91 -29.43
C ALA A 123 -0.76 2.85 -28.22
N GLU A 124 -1.32 4.04 -28.32
CA GLU A 124 -1.49 4.97 -27.21
C GLU A 124 -2.42 4.38 -26.14
N ARG A 125 -3.57 3.86 -26.56
CA ARG A 125 -4.57 3.23 -25.68
C ARG A 125 -3.97 2.09 -24.88
N ILE A 126 -3.30 1.15 -25.54
CA ILE A 126 -2.62 0.01 -24.92
C ILE A 126 -1.57 0.49 -23.91
N SER A 127 -0.78 1.50 -24.27
CA SER A 127 0.27 2.03 -23.37
C SER A 127 -0.30 2.63 -22.08
N ARG A 128 -1.54 3.11 -22.08
CA ARG A 128 -2.22 3.66 -20.89
C ARG A 128 -2.87 2.58 -20.04
N LEU A 129 -3.35 1.51 -20.64
CA LEU A 129 -4.09 0.46 -19.96
C LEU A 129 -3.18 -0.60 -19.34
N ASN A 130 -1.95 -0.77 -19.84
CA ASN A 130 -1.02 -1.75 -19.30
C ASN A 130 -0.53 -1.38 -17.90
N VAL A 131 -0.55 -2.37 -17.02
CA VAL A 131 -0.06 -2.25 -15.64
C VAL A 131 1.07 -3.24 -15.42
N VAL A 132 2.20 -2.75 -14.89
CA VAL A 132 3.33 -3.58 -14.50
C VAL A 132 3.48 -3.52 -12.98
N ILE A 133 3.44 -4.68 -12.34
CA ILE A 133 3.62 -4.85 -10.91
C ILE A 133 4.97 -5.51 -10.69
N VAL A 134 5.82 -4.91 -9.85
CA VAL A 134 7.15 -5.40 -9.52
C VAL A 134 7.17 -5.94 -8.09
N GLY A 135 7.40 -7.25 -7.96
CA GLY A 135 7.41 -8.00 -6.73
C GLY A 135 6.24 -8.98 -6.62
N GLY A 136 6.55 -10.26 -6.58
CA GLY A 136 5.58 -11.38 -6.50
C GLY A 136 5.31 -11.86 -5.08
N GLY A 137 5.50 -11.01 -4.07
CA GLY A 137 5.04 -11.24 -2.70
C GLY A 137 3.53 -11.04 -2.56
N ALA A 138 2.98 -11.20 -1.33
CA ALA A 138 1.54 -11.11 -1.06
C ALA A 138 0.91 -9.84 -1.65
N SER A 139 1.47 -8.66 -1.39
CA SER A 139 0.92 -7.40 -1.90
C SER A 139 0.89 -7.31 -3.43
N GLY A 140 1.90 -7.86 -4.11
CA GLY A 140 1.93 -7.87 -5.59
C GLY A 140 0.87 -8.80 -6.18
N VAL A 141 0.69 -9.99 -5.59
CA VAL A 141 -0.35 -10.94 -6.01
C VAL A 141 -1.75 -10.38 -5.73
N GLU A 142 -1.96 -9.81 -4.54
CA GLU A 142 -3.24 -9.19 -4.15
C GLU A 142 -3.64 -8.05 -5.07
N ILE A 143 -2.74 -7.11 -5.38
CA ILE A 143 -3.06 -6.00 -6.30
C ILE A 143 -3.25 -6.48 -7.74
N ALA A 144 -2.50 -7.50 -8.19
CA ALA A 144 -2.69 -8.09 -9.51
C ALA A 144 -4.08 -8.73 -9.64
N GLY A 145 -4.50 -9.49 -8.63
CA GLY A 145 -5.84 -10.08 -8.55
C GLY A 145 -6.93 -9.01 -8.55
N ALA A 146 -6.82 -8.02 -7.67
CA ALA A 146 -7.82 -6.94 -7.57
C ALA A 146 -7.95 -6.11 -8.86
N LEU A 147 -6.84 -5.81 -9.54
CA LEU A 147 -6.89 -5.13 -10.84
C LEU A 147 -7.45 -6.03 -11.94
N SER A 148 -7.21 -7.34 -11.88
CA SER A 148 -7.81 -8.31 -12.80
C SER A 148 -9.33 -8.40 -12.63
N GLU A 149 -9.82 -8.42 -11.40
CA GLU A 149 -11.26 -8.37 -11.09
C GLU A 149 -11.89 -7.05 -11.55
N MET A 150 -11.22 -5.91 -11.30
CA MET A 150 -11.65 -4.61 -11.77
C MET A 150 -11.76 -4.58 -13.30
N ARG A 151 -10.73 -5.08 -14.03
CA ARG A 151 -10.76 -5.23 -15.48
C ARG A 151 -11.93 -6.07 -15.96
N ARG A 152 -12.24 -7.16 -15.26
CA ARG A 152 -13.26 -8.14 -15.70
C ARG A 152 -14.68 -7.70 -15.40
N TYR A 153 -14.91 -7.07 -14.24
CA TYR A 153 -16.28 -6.88 -13.72
C TYR A 153 -16.70 -5.41 -13.60
N VAL A 154 -15.76 -4.47 -13.41
CA VAL A 154 -16.06 -3.06 -13.18
C VAL A 154 -15.86 -2.24 -14.45
N MET A 155 -14.67 -2.26 -15.00
CA MET A 155 -14.30 -1.38 -16.13
C MET A 155 -15.15 -1.56 -17.39
N PRO A 156 -15.64 -2.75 -17.77
CA PRO A 156 -16.53 -2.88 -18.92
C PRO A 156 -17.88 -2.14 -18.77
N ARG A 157 -18.32 -1.93 -17.51
CA ARG A 157 -19.56 -1.18 -17.23
C ARG A 157 -19.33 0.32 -17.25
N ASP A 158 -18.20 0.77 -16.68
CA ASP A 158 -17.87 2.18 -16.57
C ASP A 158 -17.34 2.75 -17.91
N TYR A 159 -16.63 1.91 -18.68
CA TYR A 159 -16.01 2.25 -19.96
C TYR A 159 -16.45 1.32 -21.10
N PRO A 160 -17.77 1.32 -21.47
CA PRO A 160 -18.31 0.35 -22.43
C PRO A 160 -17.78 0.45 -23.86
N ARG A 161 -17.06 1.55 -24.17
CA ARG A 161 -16.44 1.77 -25.49
C ARG A 161 -14.96 1.36 -25.53
N LEU A 162 -14.37 1.01 -24.38
CA LEU A 162 -13.00 0.51 -24.33
C LEU A 162 -12.98 -1.02 -24.43
N ASP A 163 -12.17 -1.53 -25.35
CA ASP A 163 -11.88 -2.97 -25.38
C ASP A 163 -10.90 -3.33 -24.26
N MET A 164 -11.41 -4.03 -23.26
CA MET A 164 -10.62 -4.48 -22.10
C MET A 164 -9.57 -5.53 -22.46
N SER A 165 -9.59 -6.11 -23.67
CA SER A 165 -8.51 -6.98 -24.16
C SER A 165 -7.19 -6.23 -24.29
N HIS A 166 -7.23 -4.91 -24.46
CA HIS A 166 -6.06 -4.04 -24.52
C HIS A 166 -5.40 -3.81 -23.16
N MET A 167 -6.07 -4.12 -22.06
CA MET A 167 -5.48 -4.02 -20.71
C MET A 167 -4.73 -5.30 -20.36
N SER A 168 -3.42 -5.21 -20.19
CA SER A 168 -2.60 -6.30 -19.65
C SER A 168 -2.03 -5.96 -18.29
N ILE A 169 -2.03 -6.96 -17.40
CA ILE A 169 -1.46 -6.86 -16.05
C ILE A 169 -0.27 -7.82 -16.01
N TYR A 170 0.92 -7.26 -15.81
CA TYR A 170 2.17 -8.00 -15.73
C TYR A 170 2.65 -8.02 -14.29
N LEU A 171 2.87 -9.21 -13.74
CA LEU A 171 3.49 -9.40 -12.43
C LEU A 171 4.92 -9.92 -12.65
N ILE A 172 5.91 -9.13 -12.24
CA ILE A 172 7.33 -9.43 -12.41
C ILE A 172 7.92 -9.79 -11.06
N GLU A 173 8.53 -10.97 -10.98
CA GLU A 173 9.23 -11.47 -9.80
C GLU A 173 10.66 -11.87 -10.17
N GLY A 174 11.63 -11.49 -9.31
CA GLY A 174 13.04 -11.85 -9.51
C GLY A 174 13.42 -13.24 -9.02
N LEU A 175 12.58 -13.86 -8.18
CA LEU A 175 12.75 -15.21 -7.69
C LEU A 175 12.02 -16.22 -8.59
N GLY A 176 12.35 -17.48 -8.45
CA GLY A 176 11.79 -18.56 -9.32
C GLY A 176 10.30 -18.85 -9.11
N ARG A 177 9.63 -18.24 -8.13
CA ARG A 177 8.20 -18.44 -7.84
C ARG A 177 7.57 -17.24 -7.14
N LEU A 178 6.26 -17.05 -7.31
CA LEU A 178 5.46 -16.10 -6.54
C LEU A 178 5.35 -16.56 -5.09
N LEU A 179 5.05 -15.65 -4.17
CA LEU A 179 4.84 -15.95 -2.75
C LEU A 179 5.94 -16.85 -2.16
N SER A 180 7.21 -16.57 -2.50
CA SER A 180 8.37 -17.40 -2.16
C SER A 180 8.55 -17.68 -0.66
N SER A 181 7.95 -16.86 0.20
CA SER A 181 7.91 -17.02 1.66
C SER A 181 6.81 -17.98 2.15
N MET A 182 5.92 -18.42 1.28
CA MET A 182 4.83 -19.36 1.57
C MET A 182 5.17 -20.78 1.13
N SER A 183 4.26 -21.74 1.38
CA SER A 183 4.43 -23.14 0.94
C SER A 183 4.50 -23.23 -0.59
N GLU A 184 5.11 -24.30 -1.10
CA GLU A 184 5.16 -24.54 -2.56
C GLU A 184 3.75 -24.72 -3.15
N GLN A 185 2.87 -25.36 -2.40
CA GLN A 185 1.48 -25.51 -2.82
C GLN A 185 0.80 -24.14 -2.95
N THR A 186 0.87 -23.28 -1.95
CA THR A 186 0.29 -21.92 -2.01
C THR A 186 0.89 -21.10 -3.15
N SER A 187 2.20 -21.24 -3.39
CA SER A 187 2.88 -20.57 -4.48
C SER A 187 2.42 -21.07 -5.87
N ALA A 188 2.07 -22.33 -5.99
CA ALA A 188 1.59 -22.92 -7.25
C ALA A 188 0.12 -22.60 -7.55
N GLU A 189 -0.66 -22.29 -6.51
CA GLU A 189 -2.08 -21.89 -6.62
C GLU A 189 -2.27 -20.39 -6.90
N ALA A 190 -1.22 -19.58 -6.71
CA ALA A 190 -1.24 -18.13 -6.93
C ALA A 190 -1.01 -17.75 -8.40
#